data_6595b8cf1b21b6f5950f496e733e5f14
#
_entry.id   6595b8cf1b21b6f5950f496e733e5f14
#
_cell.length_a   1.000
_cell.length_b   1.000
_cell.length_c   1.000
_cell.angle_alpha   90.00
_cell.angle_beta   90.00
_cell.angle_gamma   90.00
#
_symmetry.space_group_name_H-M   'P 1'
#
loop_
_entity.id
_entity.type
_entity.pdbx_description
1 polymer ?
#
loop_
_entity_poly.entity_id
_entity_poly.type
_entity_poly.pdbx_seq_one_letter_code
_entity_poly.pdbx_strand_id
1 'polypeptide(L)'
;MPDTATFYHYGISPWEIEVIYDTLNRSFEVEEKQLPPDDPQYVSMVEIRFPVPYNETFFQQEFSMDSWFKIKGVIKDVKKRRGRKGIKAFIRFAGFGNNNNNDDKKIDIVFPLQSKGDRQFEMGMEKIEYLVDIVPVQLRLIPPGTEEIWYLYDEASAKWSPSIAKTGSINYLFKNNEWKTK
;
A
#
# COMPACT_ATOMS: atom_id res chain seq x y z
N MET A 1 -8.83 18.88 12.33
CA MET A 1 -9.02 17.46 12.68
C MET A 1 -7.81 16.70 12.20
N PRO A 2 -7.15 15.89 13.01
CA PRO A 2 -6.12 15.01 12.52
C PRO A 2 -6.71 14.03 11.53
N ASP A 3 -5.95 13.76 10.49
CA ASP A 3 -6.36 12.79 9.47
C ASP A 3 -6.36 11.38 10.05
N THR A 4 -7.30 10.55 9.63
CA THR A 4 -7.49 9.21 10.16
C THR A 4 -6.83 8.17 9.26
N ALA A 5 -5.84 7.46 9.80
CA ALA A 5 -5.30 6.25 9.20
C ALA A 5 -6.19 5.05 9.54
N THR A 6 -6.35 4.13 8.63
CA THR A 6 -7.02 2.86 8.95
C THR A 6 -6.00 1.74 9.07
N PHE A 7 -6.22 0.87 10.04
CA PHE A 7 -5.40 -0.31 10.27
C PHE A 7 -6.32 -1.52 10.47
N TYR A 8 -6.43 -2.34 9.44
CA TYR A 8 -7.23 -3.56 9.45
C TYR A 8 -6.32 -4.77 9.44
N HIS A 9 -6.68 -5.81 10.16
CA HIS A 9 -5.83 -6.98 10.32
C HIS A 9 -6.61 -8.24 10.68
N TYR A 10 -5.99 -9.38 10.45
CA TYR A 10 -6.34 -10.65 11.08
C TYR A 10 -5.08 -11.52 11.22
N GLY A 11 -5.11 -12.45 12.18
CA GLY A 11 -4.06 -13.45 12.33
C GLY A 11 -2.69 -12.91 12.76
N ILE A 12 -2.63 -11.76 13.39
CA ILE A 12 -1.41 -11.21 13.99
C ILE A 12 -1.53 -11.14 15.50
N SER A 13 -0.39 -11.09 16.20
CA SER A 13 -0.36 -11.11 17.65
C SER A 13 -0.75 -9.76 18.27
N PRO A 14 -1.21 -9.73 19.54
CA PRO A 14 -1.49 -8.49 20.25
C PRO A 14 -0.30 -7.53 20.28
N TRP A 15 0.92 -8.04 20.41
CA TRP A 15 2.14 -7.22 20.38
C TRP A 15 2.34 -6.53 19.02
N GLU A 16 2.12 -7.24 17.93
CA GLU A 16 2.23 -6.68 16.58
C GLU A 16 1.17 -5.60 16.33
N ILE A 17 -0.06 -5.84 16.79
CA ILE A 17 -1.14 -4.87 16.71
C ILE A 17 -0.75 -3.59 17.47
N GLU A 18 -0.25 -3.74 18.71
CA GLU A 18 0.15 -2.62 19.54
C GLU A 18 1.26 -1.78 18.91
N VAL A 19 2.31 -2.42 18.39
CA VAL A 19 3.43 -1.71 17.77
C VAL A 19 2.99 -0.94 16.52
N ILE A 20 2.17 -1.56 15.68
CA ILE A 20 1.65 -0.88 14.47
C ILE A 20 0.74 0.29 14.88
N TYR A 21 -0.20 0.04 15.78
CA TYR A 21 -1.12 1.06 16.26
C TYR A 21 -0.39 2.27 16.85
N ASP A 22 0.54 2.02 17.77
CA ASP A 22 1.28 3.09 18.44
C ASP A 22 2.14 3.89 17.46
N THR A 23 2.73 3.22 16.48
CA THR A 23 3.53 3.89 15.46
C THR A 23 2.67 4.80 14.58
N LEU A 24 1.51 4.33 14.15
CA LEU A 24 0.56 5.13 13.37
C LEU A 24 -0.01 6.30 14.20
N ASN A 25 -0.33 6.03 15.46
CA ASN A 25 -1.00 7.00 16.35
C ASN A 25 -0.12 8.20 16.71
N ARG A 26 1.19 8.14 16.46
CA ARG A 26 2.08 9.29 16.60
C ARG A 26 1.82 10.39 15.59
N SER A 27 1.30 10.04 14.43
CA SER A 27 1.10 10.97 13.31
C SER A 27 -0.36 11.16 12.91
N PHE A 28 -1.22 10.18 13.19
CA PHE A 28 -2.61 10.15 12.74
C PHE A 28 -3.53 9.68 13.85
N GLU A 29 -4.82 10.01 13.75
CA GLU A 29 -5.83 9.20 14.43
C GLU A 29 -5.87 7.82 13.77
N VAL A 30 -6.17 6.78 14.54
CA VAL A 30 -6.15 5.41 14.01
C VAL A 30 -7.50 4.74 14.21
N GLU A 31 -8.11 4.32 13.10
CA GLU A 31 -9.22 3.39 13.11
C GLU A 31 -8.66 1.97 12.97
N GLU A 32 -8.63 1.23 14.07
CA GLU A 32 -8.14 -0.15 14.11
C GLU A 32 -9.33 -1.11 14.10
N LYS A 33 -9.24 -2.17 13.26
CA LYS A 33 -10.29 -3.18 13.16
C LYS A 33 -9.73 -4.55 12.85
N GLN A 34 -10.12 -5.54 13.65
CA GLN A 34 -9.88 -6.94 13.33
C GLN A 34 -10.98 -7.42 12.37
N LEU A 35 -10.54 -7.96 11.23
CA LEU A 35 -11.44 -8.53 10.22
C LEU A 35 -11.48 -10.06 10.33
N PRO A 36 -12.56 -10.72 9.89
CA PRO A 36 -12.55 -12.16 9.74
C PRO A 36 -11.59 -12.59 8.63
N PRO A 37 -10.91 -13.75 8.74
CA PRO A 37 -10.12 -14.29 7.65
C PRO A 37 -10.97 -14.48 6.39
N ASP A 38 -10.46 -13.97 5.26
CA ASP A 38 -11.16 -13.97 3.97
C ASP A 38 -10.51 -14.86 2.91
N ASP A 39 -9.27 -15.29 3.14
CA ASP A 39 -8.49 -16.05 2.18
C ASP A 39 -7.69 -17.16 2.89
N PRO A 40 -8.04 -18.44 2.65
CA PRO A 40 -7.34 -19.56 3.31
C PRO A 40 -5.86 -19.70 2.90
N GLN A 41 -5.44 -19.01 1.83
CA GLN A 41 -4.03 -19.00 1.41
C GLN A 41 -3.14 -18.16 2.31
N TYR A 42 -3.73 -17.25 3.09
CA TYR A 42 -2.99 -16.35 3.99
C TYR A 42 -3.55 -16.46 5.40
N VAL A 43 -2.69 -16.85 6.34
CA VAL A 43 -3.07 -16.96 7.77
C VAL A 43 -3.06 -15.61 8.48
N SER A 44 -2.44 -14.62 7.89
CA SER A 44 -2.36 -13.25 8.43
C SER A 44 -2.59 -12.22 7.36
N MET A 45 -3.13 -11.07 7.77
CA MET A 45 -3.32 -9.92 6.89
C MET A 45 -3.07 -8.62 7.67
N VAL A 46 -2.40 -7.68 7.01
CA VAL A 46 -2.22 -6.30 7.47
C VAL A 46 -2.61 -5.36 6.34
N GLU A 47 -3.56 -4.48 6.59
CA GLU A 47 -3.92 -3.41 5.65
C GLU A 47 -3.80 -2.07 6.36
N ILE A 48 -2.96 -1.19 5.84
CA ILE A 48 -2.78 0.16 6.36
C ILE A 48 -3.09 1.15 5.24
N ARG A 49 -3.99 2.09 5.53
CA ARG A 49 -4.27 3.22 4.66
C ARG A 49 -3.81 4.50 5.33
N PHE A 50 -2.83 5.15 4.74
CA PHE A 50 -2.39 6.46 5.16
C PHE A 50 -3.28 7.53 4.52
N PRO A 51 -3.79 8.50 5.30
CA PRO A 51 -4.75 9.50 4.80
C PRO A 51 -4.08 10.65 4.03
N VAL A 52 -2.88 10.44 3.52
CA VAL A 52 -2.02 11.44 2.90
C VAL A 52 -1.43 10.89 1.60
N PRO A 53 -1.03 11.78 0.66
CA PRO A 53 -0.48 11.36 -0.61
C PRO A 53 0.83 10.59 -0.49
N TYR A 54 1.06 9.67 -1.42
CA TYR A 54 2.35 9.02 -1.60
C TYR A 54 3.33 10.01 -2.23
N ASN A 55 4.27 10.51 -1.44
CA ASN A 55 5.30 11.45 -1.88
C ASN A 55 6.48 11.45 -0.90
N GLU A 56 7.51 12.21 -1.22
CA GLU A 56 8.69 12.36 -0.38
C GLU A 56 8.37 12.96 0.99
N THR A 57 7.46 13.92 1.04
CA THR A 57 7.06 14.61 2.28
C THR A 57 6.48 13.61 3.30
N PHE A 58 5.75 12.59 2.87
CA PHE A 58 5.26 11.53 3.74
C PHE A 58 6.40 10.87 4.52
N PHE A 59 7.46 10.47 3.80
CA PHE A 59 8.58 9.75 4.41
C PHE A 59 9.50 10.65 5.23
N GLN A 60 9.62 11.92 4.88
CA GLN A 60 10.51 12.85 5.56
C GLN A 60 9.87 13.56 6.75
N GLN A 61 8.60 13.93 6.66
CA GLN A 61 7.95 14.83 7.62
C GLN A 61 6.66 14.27 8.23
N GLU A 62 5.71 13.81 7.40
CA GLU A 62 4.36 13.48 7.88
C GLU A 62 4.34 12.23 8.74
N PHE A 63 5.07 11.19 8.33
CA PHE A 63 5.17 9.93 9.06
C PHE A 63 6.57 9.63 9.54
N SER A 64 7.58 10.07 8.84
CA SER A 64 9.02 9.86 9.01
C SER A 64 9.54 8.50 8.56
N MET A 65 10.80 8.47 8.17
CA MET A 65 11.49 7.23 7.78
C MET A 65 11.60 6.25 8.96
N ASP A 66 11.81 6.75 10.17
CA ASP A 66 11.92 5.89 11.35
C ASP A 66 10.60 5.14 11.63
N SER A 67 9.49 5.84 11.55
CA SER A 67 8.16 5.22 11.70
C SER A 67 7.86 4.23 10.59
N TRP A 68 8.20 4.60 9.35
CA TRP A 68 8.04 3.71 8.20
C TRP A 68 8.87 2.43 8.34
N PHE A 69 10.14 2.53 8.73
CA PHE A 69 10.99 1.37 8.97
C PHE A 69 10.45 0.48 10.08
N LYS A 70 9.84 1.06 11.12
CA LYS A 70 9.21 0.30 12.18
C LYS A 70 8.04 -0.54 11.67
N ILE A 71 7.17 0.05 10.87
CA ILE A 71 6.05 -0.67 10.22
C ILE A 71 6.57 -1.79 9.34
N LYS A 72 7.56 -1.50 8.47
CA LYS A 72 8.17 -2.53 7.60
C LYS A 72 8.76 -3.67 8.42
N GLY A 73 9.47 -3.35 9.50
CA GLY A 73 10.09 -4.35 10.37
C GLY A 73 9.09 -5.32 10.95
N VAL A 74 7.98 -4.83 11.48
CA VAL A 74 6.92 -5.68 12.03
C VAL A 74 6.31 -6.56 10.95
N ILE A 75 5.98 -6.02 9.79
CA ILE A 75 5.38 -6.78 8.68
C ILE A 75 6.34 -7.87 8.19
N LYS A 76 7.64 -7.56 8.04
CA LYS A 76 8.65 -8.55 7.65
C LYS A 76 8.81 -9.65 8.70
N ASP A 77 8.76 -9.32 9.97
CA ASP A 77 8.83 -10.30 11.05
C ASP A 77 7.62 -11.25 11.05
N VAL A 78 6.43 -10.72 10.82
CA VAL A 78 5.23 -11.55 10.63
C VAL A 78 5.42 -12.51 9.46
N LYS A 79 5.95 -12.03 8.34
CA LYS A 79 6.21 -12.86 7.16
C LYS A 79 7.16 -14.01 7.46
N LYS A 80 8.25 -13.74 8.14
CA LYS A 80 9.25 -14.76 8.51
C LYS A 80 8.64 -15.83 9.41
N ARG A 81 7.83 -15.47 10.40
CA ARG A 81 7.22 -16.40 11.33
C ARG A 81 6.11 -17.24 10.70
N ARG A 82 5.39 -16.71 9.72
CA ARG A 82 4.29 -17.42 9.06
C ARG A 82 4.75 -18.28 7.87
N GLY A 83 5.95 -18.04 7.34
CA GLY A 83 6.52 -18.81 6.24
C GLY A 83 5.64 -18.79 4.99
N ARG A 84 5.49 -19.94 4.34
CA ARG A 84 4.72 -20.06 3.08
C ARG A 84 3.21 -19.85 3.23
N LYS A 85 2.64 -20.12 4.40
CA LYS A 85 1.24 -19.79 4.68
C LYS A 85 1.02 -18.31 4.85
N GLY A 86 2.06 -17.59 5.08
CA GLY A 86 2.31 -16.19 4.87
C GLY A 86 1.29 -15.18 5.32
N ILE A 87 1.73 -13.97 5.11
CA ILE A 87 0.94 -12.76 5.28
C ILE A 87 0.66 -12.15 3.90
N LYS A 88 -0.51 -11.57 3.72
CA LYS A 88 -0.74 -10.54 2.70
C LYS A 88 -0.79 -9.19 3.37
N ALA A 89 -0.16 -8.21 2.76
CA ALA A 89 -0.18 -6.83 3.25
C ALA A 89 -0.60 -5.88 2.14
N PHE A 90 -1.35 -4.85 2.51
CA PHE A 90 -1.77 -3.79 1.60
C PHE A 90 -1.38 -2.45 2.20
N ILE A 91 -0.54 -1.72 1.50
CA ILE A 91 -0.15 -0.37 1.90
C ILE A 91 -0.83 0.60 0.95
N ARG A 92 -1.71 1.45 1.48
CA ARG A 92 -2.49 2.42 0.72
C ARG A 92 -2.11 3.83 1.10
N PHE A 93 -2.10 4.71 0.10
CA PHE A 93 -1.91 6.15 0.28
C PHE A 93 -3.06 6.89 -0.40
N ALA A 94 -3.72 7.78 0.33
CA ALA A 94 -4.84 8.56 -0.17
C ALA A 94 -4.38 9.93 -0.70
N GLY A 95 -5.07 10.45 -1.69
CA GLY A 95 -4.92 11.86 -2.06
C GLY A 95 -3.93 12.15 -3.17
N PHE A 96 -3.53 11.14 -3.95
CA PHE A 96 -2.76 11.42 -5.16
C PHE A 96 -3.57 12.32 -6.10
N GLY A 97 -3.04 13.52 -6.37
CA GLY A 97 -3.68 14.50 -7.27
C GLY A 97 -3.08 14.44 -8.67
N ASN A 98 -3.96 14.37 -9.66
CA ASN A 98 -3.57 14.59 -11.05
C ASN A 98 -3.84 16.06 -11.39
N ASN A 99 -2.79 16.85 -11.52
CA ASN A 99 -2.88 18.29 -11.82
C ASN A 99 -3.51 18.59 -13.19
N ASN A 100 -3.78 17.57 -14.00
CA ASN A 100 -4.32 17.73 -15.35
C ASN A 100 -5.86 17.68 -15.43
N ASN A 101 -6.51 17.28 -14.36
CA ASN A 101 -7.97 17.28 -14.27
C ASN A 101 -8.40 18.20 -13.14
N ASN A 102 -9.27 19.16 -13.43
CA ASN A 102 -9.93 20.03 -12.44
C ASN A 102 -10.82 19.26 -11.44
N ASP A 103 -10.58 17.99 -11.27
CA ASP A 103 -11.33 17.14 -10.36
C ASP A 103 -10.51 16.99 -9.05
N ASP A 104 -10.99 17.61 -7.99
CA ASP A 104 -10.43 17.51 -6.62
C ASP A 104 -10.52 16.09 -6.05
N LYS A 105 -10.74 15.09 -6.91
CA LYS A 105 -10.93 13.71 -6.51
C LYS A 105 -9.60 13.08 -6.11
N LYS A 106 -9.52 12.73 -4.85
CA LYS A 106 -8.36 12.03 -4.28
C LYS A 106 -8.34 10.58 -4.75
N ILE A 107 -7.18 10.15 -5.22
CA ILE A 107 -6.97 8.80 -5.74
C ILE A 107 -6.13 8.01 -4.73
N ASP A 108 -6.57 6.81 -4.39
CA ASP A 108 -5.79 5.89 -3.57
C ASP A 108 -4.76 5.15 -4.44
N ILE A 109 -3.51 5.11 -3.97
CA ILE A 109 -2.46 4.26 -4.54
C ILE A 109 -2.27 3.08 -3.60
N VAL A 110 -2.30 1.87 -4.15
CA VAL A 110 -2.23 0.62 -3.38
C VAL A 110 -1.02 -0.20 -3.81
N PHE A 111 -0.20 -0.58 -2.82
CA PHE A 111 0.91 -1.50 -2.99
C PHE A 111 0.57 -2.83 -2.30
N PRO A 112 0.10 -3.85 -3.04
CA PRO A 112 -0.19 -5.16 -2.47
C PRO A 112 1.08 -6.00 -2.35
N LEU A 113 1.25 -6.63 -1.21
CA LEU A 113 2.36 -7.52 -0.90
C LEU A 113 1.79 -8.91 -0.63
N GLN A 114 1.85 -9.77 -1.62
CA GLN A 114 1.22 -11.10 -1.60
C GLN A 114 2.18 -12.23 -1.99
N SER A 115 3.47 -11.93 -2.19
CA SER A 115 4.47 -12.92 -2.55
C SER A 115 4.59 -14.02 -1.48
N LYS A 116 4.56 -15.27 -1.90
CA LYS A 116 4.70 -16.42 -0.99
C LYS A 116 6.13 -16.59 -0.48
N GLY A 117 7.13 -16.32 -1.31
CA GLY A 117 8.53 -16.38 -0.93
C GLY A 117 8.93 -15.21 -0.03
N ASP A 118 9.72 -15.50 1.02
CA ASP A 118 10.15 -14.47 1.97
C ASP A 118 11.00 -13.40 1.30
N ARG A 119 11.91 -13.82 0.42
CA ARG A 119 12.80 -12.88 -0.28
C ARG A 119 12.05 -11.92 -1.17
N GLN A 120 11.12 -12.41 -1.97
CA GLN A 120 10.31 -11.57 -2.87
C GLN A 120 9.42 -10.62 -2.08
N PHE A 121 8.83 -11.08 -0.99
CA PHE A 121 8.03 -10.25 -0.11
C PHE A 121 8.88 -9.12 0.48
N GLU A 122 10.05 -9.44 1.04
CA GLU A 122 10.97 -8.44 1.59
C GLU A 122 11.44 -7.44 0.52
N MET A 123 11.82 -7.92 -0.66
CA MET A 123 12.26 -7.04 -1.74
C MET A 123 11.18 -6.06 -2.19
N GLY A 124 9.94 -6.53 -2.30
CA GLY A 124 8.80 -5.67 -2.60
C GLY A 124 8.60 -4.60 -1.53
N MET A 125 8.63 -5.02 -0.26
CA MET A 125 8.49 -4.11 0.88
C MET A 125 9.60 -3.06 0.94
N GLU A 126 10.85 -3.46 0.69
CA GLU A 126 12.02 -2.57 0.76
C GLU A 126 12.04 -1.50 -0.33
N LYS A 127 11.29 -1.67 -1.40
CA LYS A 127 11.33 -0.75 -2.54
C LYS A 127 10.23 0.31 -2.53
N ILE A 128 9.24 0.21 -1.67
CA ILE A 128 8.08 1.10 -1.70
C ILE A 128 8.49 2.57 -1.56
N GLU A 129 9.38 2.92 -0.64
CA GLU A 129 9.80 4.31 -0.41
C GLU A 129 10.66 4.90 -1.53
N TYR A 130 11.20 4.08 -2.42
CA TYR A 130 12.08 4.53 -3.50
C TYR A 130 11.37 4.87 -4.81
N LEU A 131 10.03 4.81 -4.83
CA LEU A 131 9.24 5.04 -6.03
C LEU A 131 8.69 6.47 -6.11
N VAL A 132 9.04 7.34 -5.18
CA VAL A 132 8.44 8.68 -5.05
C VAL A 132 8.64 9.55 -6.30
N ASP A 133 9.75 9.39 -7.01
CA ASP A 133 10.04 10.13 -8.25
C ASP A 133 9.44 9.45 -9.49
N ILE A 134 9.20 8.15 -9.41
CA ILE A 134 8.75 7.33 -10.55
C ILE A 134 7.22 7.35 -10.67
N VAL A 135 6.51 7.26 -9.56
CA VAL A 135 5.05 7.19 -9.51
C VAL A 135 4.38 8.37 -10.24
N PRO A 136 4.77 9.64 -10.03
CA PRO A 136 4.16 10.75 -10.77
C PRO A 136 4.36 10.67 -12.28
N VAL A 137 5.48 10.12 -12.73
CA VAL A 137 5.77 9.93 -14.16
C VAL A 137 4.89 8.83 -14.75
N GLN A 138 4.77 7.70 -14.05
CA GLN A 138 3.95 6.57 -14.49
C GLN A 138 2.46 6.92 -14.54
N LEU A 139 2.01 7.83 -13.68
CA LEU A 139 0.59 8.16 -13.51
C LEU A 139 0.18 9.48 -14.18
N ARG A 140 0.95 9.96 -15.17
CA ARG A 140 0.63 11.20 -15.90
C ARG A 140 -0.70 11.13 -16.66
N LEU A 141 -1.01 9.97 -17.22
CA LEU A 141 -2.17 9.76 -18.08
C LEU A 141 -3.06 8.65 -17.50
N ILE A 142 -3.62 8.93 -16.33
CA ILE A 142 -4.57 8.00 -15.73
C ILE A 142 -5.97 8.18 -16.32
N PRO A 143 -6.76 7.09 -16.45
CA PRO A 143 -8.11 7.18 -16.96
C PRO A 143 -8.98 8.13 -16.14
N PRO A 144 -9.87 8.91 -16.79
CA PRO A 144 -10.82 9.76 -16.07
C PRO A 144 -11.70 8.95 -15.12
N GLY A 145 -11.98 9.51 -13.93
CA GLY A 145 -12.81 8.85 -12.93
C GLY A 145 -12.11 7.75 -12.13
N THR A 146 -10.79 7.63 -12.25
CA THR A 146 -10.01 6.69 -11.45
C THR A 146 -10.14 7.00 -9.95
N GLU A 147 -10.44 5.99 -9.16
CA GLU A 147 -10.57 6.06 -7.71
C GLU A 147 -9.41 5.38 -7.00
N GLU A 148 -8.89 4.30 -7.58
CA GLU A 148 -7.77 3.53 -7.05
C GLU A 148 -6.81 3.14 -8.16
N ILE A 149 -5.51 3.14 -7.85
CA ILE A 149 -4.47 2.58 -8.71
C ILE A 149 -3.74 1.50 -7.92
N TRP A 150 -3.77 0.29 -8.45
CA TRP A 150 -3.09 -0.86 -7.89
C TRP A 150 -1.77 -1.06 -8.60
N TYR A 151 -0.69 -1.08 -7.82
CA TYR A 151 0.62 -1.47 -8.28
C TYR A 151 0.77 -2.99 -8.22
N LEU A 152 1.67 -3.52 -9.02
CA LEU A 152 2.07 -4.92 -9.00
C LEU A 152 3.58 -5.01 -8.83
N TYR A 153 4.02 -5.83 -7.88
CA TYR A 153 5.42 -6.19 -7.76
C TYR A 153 5.70 -7.41 -8.64
N ASP A 154 6.50 -7.21 -9.69
CA ASP A 154 6.93 -8.29 -10.57
C ASP A 154 8.17 -8.95 -10.00
N GLU A 155 8.04 -10.19 -9.57
CA GLU A 155 9.12 -10.96 -8.96
C GLU A 155 10.28 -11.23 -9.93
N ALA A 156 9.99 -11.41 -11.22
CA ALA A 156 11.00 -11.69 -12.23
C ALA A 156 11.92 -10.49 -12.48
N SER A 157 11.35 -9.29 -12.63
CA SER A 157 12.10 -8.05 -12.84
C SER A 157 12.49 -7.35 -11.54
N ALA A 158 11.94 -7.77 -10.40
CA ALA A 158 12.09 -7.16 -9.08
C ALA A 158 11.68 -5.67 -9.08
N LYS A 159 10.59 -5.34 -9.77
CA LYS A 159 10.11 -3.95 -9.93
C LYS A 159 8.63 -3.83 -9.63
N TRP A 160 8.27 -2.69 -9.04
CA TRP A 160 6.90 -2.22 -8.94
C TRP A 160 6.49 -1.50 -10.23
N SER A 161 5.30 -1.78 -10.71
CA SER A 161 4.71 -1.06 -11.86
C SER A 161 3.21 -0.90 -11.67
N PRO A 162 2.58 0.14 -12.25
CA PRO A 162 1.13 0.23 -12.27
C PRO A 162 0.54 -1.01 -12.94
N SER A 163 -0.59 -1.47 -12.42
CA SER A 163 -1.26 -2.67 -12.94
C SER A 163 -2.71 -2.42 -13.30
N ILE A 164 -3.48 -1.89 -12.35
CA ILE A 164 -4.93 -1.70 -12.51
C ILE A 164 -5.29 -0.30 -12.07
N ALA A 165 -6.08 0.40 -12.89
CA ALA A 165 -6.81 1.59 -12.48
C ALA A 165 -8.30 1.23 -12.35
N LYS A 166 -8.85 1.43 -11.16
CA LYS A 166 -10.26 1.18 -10.88
C LYS A 166 -11.03 2.48 -10.95
N THR A 167 -12.03 2.50 -11.82
CA THR A 167 -13.05 3.56 -11.88
C THR A 167 -14.36 3.00 -11.32
N GLY A 168 -15.37 3.82 -11.13
CA GLY A 168 -16.65 3.35 -10.59
C GLY A 168 -17.32 2.24 -11.40
N SER A 169 -17.06 2.15 -12.70
CA SER A 169 -17.74 1.21 -13.60
C SER A 169 -16.81 0.36 -14.47
N ILE A 170 -15.57 0.81 -14.68
CA ILE A 170 -14.64 0.18 -15.63
C ILE A 170 -13.29 0.03 -14.96
N ASN A 171 -12.65 -1.12 -15.17
CA ASN A 171 -11.26 -1.34 -14.79
C ASN A 171 -10.37 -1.22 -16.02
N TYR A 172 -9.23 -0.55 -15.86
CA TYR A 172 -8.21 -0.41 -16.88
C TYR A 172 -6.97 -1.20 -16.46
N LEU A 173 -6.34 -1.85 -17.43
CA LEU A 173 -5.05 -2.52 -17.24
C LEU A 173 -3.94 -1.68 -17.84
N PHE A 174 -2.82 -1.59 -17.12
CA PHE A 174 -1.61 -0.92 -17.61
C PHE A 174 -0.76 -1.92 -18.40
N LYS A 175 -0.64 -1.69 -19.71
CA LYS A 175 0.18 -2.53 -20.60
C LYS A 175 0.90 -1.66 -21.62
N ASN A 176 2.19 -1.93 -21.83
CA ASN A 176 3.01 -1.22 -22.81
C ASN A 176 2.99 0.31 -22.59
N ASN A 177 3.07 0.73 -21.33
CA ASN A 177 2.99 2.14 -20.92
C ASN A 177 1.67 2.85 -21.26
N GLU A 178 0.61 2.10 -21.47
CA GLU A 178 -0.72 2.63 -21.76
C GLU A 178 -1.81 1.96 -20.92
N TRP A 179 -2.86 2.72 -20.61
CA TRP A 179 -4.05 2.19 -19.96
C TRP A 179 -5.05 1.70 -21.00
N LYS A 180 -5.48 0.44 -20.86
CA LYS A 180 -6.44 -0.20 -21.76
C LYS A 180 -7.60 -0.78 -20.95
N THR A 181 -8.82 -0.69 -21.48
CA THR A 181 -9.98 -1.33 -20.86
C THR A 181 -9.79 -2.84 -20.79
N LYS A 182 -10.25 -3.43 -19.67
CA LYS A 182 -10.21 -4.86 -19.43
C LYS A 182 -11.29 -5.59 -20.23
#